data_892c1d46a68c9de31a1d2223ddb81df0
#
_entry.id   892c1d46a68c9de31a1d2223ddb81df0
#
_cell.length_a   1.000
_cell.length_b   1.000
_cell.length_c   1.000
_cell.angle_alpha   90.00
_cell.angle_beta   90.00
_cell.angle_gamma   90.00
#
_symmetry.space_group_name_H-M   'P 1'
#
loop_
_entity.id
_entity.type
_entity.pdbx_description
1 polymer ?
#
loop_
_entity_poly.entity_id
_entity_poly.type
_entity_poly.pdbx_seq_one_letter_code
_entity_poly.pdbx_strand_id
1 'polypeptide(L)'
;MDENQPVAEMPTDLFAVRPDTKGPKTVGVLLLFGAFLLFFQAYGDIGLHNATDLDDEEVGLILDVPNSQGDGNNDISTEQYQTFHDAARESGGYALRGYGLLIASLLLFVGGGMLIFLNGFGAKIALSGASIGLITGIAGSLMVKSAADTHLQGVLLLTYEITTYLCGICMAMCAGIAALPLINTRARLALYPENKVYLANEEE
;
A
#
# COMPACT_ATOMS: atom_id res chain seq x y z
N MET A 1 -13.37 -69.96 -8.52
CA MET A 1 -12.44 -68.82 -8.51
C MET A 1 -13.31 -67.57 -8.32
N ASP A 2 -13.46 -67.15 -7.04
CA ASP A 2 -14.27 -66.00 -6.69
C ASP A 2 -13.49 -64.72 -6.98
N GLU A 3 -13.90 -64.04 -8.05
CA GLU A 3 -13.30 -62.80 -8.56
C GLU A 3 -14.16 -61.61 -8.09
N ASN A 4 -14.49 -61.58 -6.82
CA ASN A 4 -15.19 -60.47 -6.17
C ASN A 4 -14.39 -59.99 -4.95
N GLN A 5 -13.15 -59.56 -5.17
CA GLN A 5 -12.51 -58.71 -4.17
C GLN A 5 -13.07 -57.30 -4.32
N PRO A 6 -13.68 -56.72 -3.26
CA PRO A 6 -14.07 -55.31 -3.32
C PRO A 6 -12.82 -54.49 -3.53
N VAL A 7 -12.77 -53.80 -4.66
CA VAL A 7 -11.77 -52.74 -4.89
C VAL A 7 -11.96 -51.74 -3.75
N ALA A 8 -10.99 -51.68 -2.86
CA ALA A 8 -10.99 -50.69 -1.80
C ALA A 8 -11.02 -49.31 -2.45
N GLU A 9 -12.16 -48.68 -2.50
CA GLU A 9 -12.30 -47.30 -2.93
C GLU A 9 -11.40 -46.46 -2.02
N MET A 10 -10.26 -45.99 -2.54
CA MET A 10 -9.42 -45.08 -1.81
C MET A 10 -10.21 -43.79 -1.54
N PRO A 11 -10.29 -43.34 -0.28
CA PRO A 11 -11.04 -42.16 0.05
C PRO A 11 -10.44 -40.98 -0.74
N THR A 12 -11.16 -40.48 -1.73
CA THR A 12 -10.76 -39.33 -2.58
C THR A 12 -10.49 -38.08 -1.74
N ASP A 13 -11.03 -38.02 -0.53
CA ASP A 13 -10.83 -36.91 0.43
C ASP A 13 -9.39 -36.80 0.99
N LEU A 14 -8.56 -37.86 0.89
CA LEU A 14 -7.18 -37.82 1.39
C LEU A 14 -6.27 -36.83 0.61
N PHE A 15 -6.60 -36.57 -0.64
CA PHE A 15 -5.85 -35.67 -1.52
C PHE A 15 -6.56 -34.34 -1.78
N ALA A 16 -7.79 -34.15 -1.24
CA ALA A 16 -8.54 -32.93 -1.43
C ALA A 16 -7.84 -31.72 -0.76
N VAL A 17 -7.47 -30.73 -1.54
CA VAL A 17 -6.87 -29.48 -1.04
C VAL A 17 -7.91 -28.72 -0.24
N ARG A 18 -7.74 -28.63 1.08
CA ARG A 18 -8.65 -27.90 1.95
C ARG A 18 -8.53 -26.38 1.70
N PRO A 19 -9.68 -25.67 1.52
CA PRO A 19 -9.67 -24.22 1.35
C PRO A 19 -9.17 -23.52 2.63
N ASP A 20 -8.30 -22.54 2.47
CA ASP A 20 -7.83 -21.68 3.56
C ASP A 20 -8.68 -20.42 3.65
N THR A 21 -9.57 -20.36 4.63
CA THR A 21 -10.41 -19.19 4.89
C THR A 21 -9.73 -18.17 5.80
N LYS A 22 -8.70 -18.57 6.55
CA LYS A 22 -8.00 -17.69 7.50
C LYS A 22 -7.04 -16.73 6.78
N GLY A 23 -6.30 -17.23 5.79
CA GLY A 23 -5.34 -16.43 5.03
C GLY A 23 -5.95 -15.18 4.42
N PRO A 24 -7.01 -15.27 3.59
CA PRO A 24 -7.68 -14.09 3.03
C PRO A 24 -8.21 -13.11 4.07
N LYS A 25 -8.75 -13.58 5.19
CA LYS A 25 -9.23 -12.73 6.28
C LYS A 25 -8.09 -11.96 6.95
N THR A 26 -6.97 -12.63 7.23
CA THR A 26 -5.78 -11.98 7.80
C THR A 26 -5.23 -10.91 6.85
N VAL A 27 -5.13 -11.24 5.55
CA VAL A 27 -4.75 -10.26 4.52
C VAL A 27 -5.72 -9.09 4.50
N GLY A 28 -7.04 -9.34 4.55
CA GLY A 28 -8.05 -8.28 4.60
C GLY A 28 -7.84 -7.31 5.78
N VAL A 29 -7.58 -7.85 6.98
CA VAL A 29 -7.30 -7.02 8.18
C VAL A 29 -6.02 -6.18 8.00
N LEU A 30 -4.94 -6.78 7.48
CA LEU A 30 -3.69 -6.07 7.23
C LEU A 30 -3.88 -4.94 6.20
N LEU A 31 -4.65 -5.20 5.14
CA LEU A 31 -4.96 -4.18 4.13
C LEU A 31 -5.84 -3.05 4.68
N LEU A 32 -6.78 -3.33 5.59
CA LEU A 32 -7.56 -2.29 6.27
C LEU A 32 -6.66 -1.38 7.11
N PHE A 33 -5.73 -1.98 7.86
CA PHE A 33 -4.76 -1.21 8.64
C PHE A 33 -3.85 -0.35 7.74
N GLY A 34 -3.33 -0.94 6.66
CA GLY A 34 -2.55 -0.22 5.64
C GLY A 34 -3.35 0.91 4.99
N ALA A 35 -4.61 0.68 4.64
CA ALA A 35 -5.50 1.69 4.06
C ALA A 35 -5.69 2.89 5.00
N PHE A 36 -5.83 2.62 6.30
CA PHE A 36 -5.95 3.67 7.31
C PHE A 36 -4.70 4.55 7.38
N LEU A 37 -3.51 3.95 7.39
CA LEU A 37 -2.25 4.70 7.39
C LEU A 37 -2.09 5.54 6.11
N LEU A 38 -2.41 4.95 4.95
CA LEU A 38 -2.36 5.67 3.66
C LEU A 38 -3.35 6.84 3.61
N PHE A 39 -4.52 6.68 4.22
CA PHE A 39 -5.51 7.76 4.31
C PHE A 39 -4.95 8.98 5.06
N PHE A 40 -4.31 8.78 6.20
CA PHE A 40 -3.70 9.89 6.94
C PHE A 40 -2.56 10.54 6.17
N GLN A 41 -1.72 9.75 5.51
CA GLN A 41 -0.66 10.30 4.66
C GLN A 41 -1.26 11.11 3.51
N ALA A 42 -2.28 10.59 2.83
CA ALA A 42 -2.96 11.29 1.76
C ALA A 42 -3.57 12.62 2.24
N TYR A 43 -4.18 12.61 3.43
CA TYR A 43 -4.76 13.81 4.03
C TYR A 43 -3.68 14.87 4.29
N GLY A 44 -2.52 14.48 4.83
CA GLY A 44 -1.39 15.38 5.04
C GLY A 44 -0.86 15.97 3.72
N ASP A 45 -0.67 15.14 2.69
CA ASP A 45 -0.19 15.58 1.37
C ASP A 45 -1.18 16.56 0.68
N ILE A 46 -2.49 16.30 0.80
CA ILE A 46 -3.52 17.21 0.28
C ILE A 46 -3.52 18.53 1.06
N GLY A 47 -3.31 18.47 2.38
CA GLY A 47 -3.13 19.65 3.22
C GLY A 47 -1.97 20.51 2.74
N LEU A 48 -0.79 19.91 2.55
CA LEU A 48 0.41 20.57 2.03
C LEU A 48 0.21 21.14 0.62
N HIS A 49 -0.52 20.42 -0.25
CA HIS A 49 -0.83 20.95 -1.58
C HIS A 49 -1.70 22.21 -1.55
N ASN A 50 -2.64 22.29 -0.60
CA ASN A 50 -3.57 23.41 -0.48
C ASN A 50 -3.01 24.58 0.34
N ALA A 51 -1.98 24.37 1.15
CA ALA A 51 -1.32 25.42 1.91
C ALA A 51 -0.44 26.24 0.96
N THR A 52 -0.76 27.53 0.80
CA THR A 52 0.06 28.47 -0.01
C THR A 52 1.23 29.02 0.79
N ASP A 53 0.97 29.40 2.02
CA ASP A 53 1.95 29.90 2.95
C ASP A 53 1.92 29.01 4.20
N LEU A 54 3.08 28.53 4.62
CA LEU A 54 3.22 27.80 5.87
C LEU A 54 3.42 28.81 7.01
N ASP A 55 2.83 28.53 8.16
CA ASP A 55 3.03 29.34 9.34
C ASP A 55 4.47 29.21 9.83
N ASP A 56 5.11 30.35 10.15
CA ASP A 56 6.50 30.41 10.66
C ASP A 56 6.68 29.54 11.93
N GLU A 57 5.67 29.45 12.79
CA GLU A 57 5.70 28.59 13.97
C GLU A 57 5.71 27.11 13.59
N GLU A 58 4.88 26.69 12.63
CA GLU A 58 4.84 25.30 12.14
C GLU A 58 6.16 24.93 11.46
N VAL A 59 6.70 25.81 10.61
CA VAL A 59 7.99 25.60 9.95
C VAL A 59 9.11 25.54 10.98
N GLY A 60 9.09 26.40 12.00
CA GLY A 60 10.04 26.38 13.10
C GLY A 60 10.08 25.01 13.81
N LEU A 61 8.92 24.43 14.11
CA LEU A 61 8.83 23.08 14.70
C LEU A 61 9.40 21.99 13.81
N ILE A 62 9.20 22.10 12.48
CA ILE A 62 9.74 21.14 11.51
C ILE A 62 11.27 21.24 11.43
N LEU A 63 11.82 22.45 11.50
CA LEU A 63 13.24 22.71 11.38
C LEU A 63 14.04 22.52 12.66
N ASP A 64 13.38 22.56 13.84
CA ASP A 64 14.04 22.48 15.14
C ASP A 64 14.92 21.22 15.29
N VAL A 65 14.37 20.05 14.94
CA VAL A 65 15.10 18.77 15.05
C VAL A 65 16.22 18.65 14.00
N PRO A 66 16.01 18.87 12.70
CA PRO A 66 17.07 18.81 11.71
C PRO A 66 18.21 19.81 11.95
N ASN A 67 17.89 21.05 12.31
CA ASN A 67 18.89 22.08 12.57
C ASN A 67 19.67 21.82 13.87
N SER A 68 19.02 21.28 14.91
CA SER A 68 19.69 20.89 16.15
C SER A 68 20.64 19.69 16.01
N GLN A 69 20.42 18.83 15.03
CA GLN A 69 21.26 17.66 14.73
C GLN A 69 22.35 17.97 13.69
N GLY A 70 22.28 19.12 13.03
CA GLY A 70 23.29 19.61 12.08
C GLY A 70 24.55 20.10 12.80
N ASP A 71 25.61 20.34 12.01
CA ASP A 71 26.87 20.93 12.47
C ASP A 71 26.83 22.47 12.48
N GLY A 72 25.65 23.07 12.37
CA GLY A 72 25.41 24.52 12.32
C GLY A 72 25.75 25.19 10.98
N ASN A 73 26.44 24.50 10.07
CA ASN A 73 26.83 25.06 8.77
C ASN A 73 25.75 24.83 7.69
N ASN A 74 24.78 23.96 7.94
CA ASN A 74 23.72 23.57 7.01
C ASN A 74 22.31 23.82 7.59
N ASP A 75 22.18 24.81 8.47
CA ASP A 75 20.88 25.18 9.02
C ASP A 75 20.00 25.76 7.92
N ILE A 76 18.77 25.29 7.87
CA ILE A 76 17.79 25.70 6.87
C ILE A 76 16.92 26.80 7.50
N SER A 77 16.79 27.93 6.79
CA SER A 77 15.89 29.01 7.21
C SER A 77 14.44 28.71 6.84
N THR A 78 13.50 29.36 7.55
CA THR A 78 12.06 29.29 7.23
C THR A 78 11.78 29.68 5.78
N GLU A 79 12.42 30.74 5.27
CA GLU A 79 12.27 31.21 3.89
C GLU A 79 12.76 30.16 2.86
N GLN A 80 13.87 29.50 3.14
CA GLN A 80 14.39 28.41 2.30
C GLN A 80 13.45 27.21 2.28
N TYR A 81 12.89 26.84 3.44
CA TYR A 81 11.91 25.77 3.52
C TYR A 81 10.61 26.12 2.79
N GLN A 82 10.14 27.37 2.88
CA GLN A 82 8.99 27.86 2.12
C GLN A 82 9.23 27.76 0.61
N THR A 83 10.43 28.16 0.15
CA THR A 83 10.83 28.04 -1.27
C THR A 83 10.78 26.58 -1.75
N PHE A 84 11.26 25.64 -0.94
CA PHE A 84 11.15 24.21 -1.21
C PHE A 84 9.69 23.76 -1.28
N HIS A 85 8.88 24.17 -0.30
CA HIS A 85 7.45 23.83 -0.25
C HIS A 85 6.72 24.30 -1.51
N ASP A 86 6.94 25.53 -1.94
CA ASP A 86 6.38 26.09 -3.16
C ASP A 86 6.80 25.32 -4.41
N ALA A 87 8.08 25.01 -4.54
CA ALA A 87 8.60 24.19 -5.64
C ALA A 87 7.99 22.78 -5.67
N ALA A 88 7.86 22.13 -4.51
CA ALA A 88 7.23 20.80 -4.40
C ALA A 88 5.73 20.85 -4.73
N ARG A 89 5.03 21.91 -4.32
CA ARG A 89 3.63 22.15 -4.63
C ARG A 89 3.40 22.42 -6.11
N GLU A 90 4.19 23.31 -6.71
CA GLU A 90 4.10 23.66 -8.13
C GLU A 90 4.46 22.49 -9.05
N SER A 91 5.39 21.62 -8.63
CA SER A 91 5.68 20.37 -9.34
C SER A 91 4.48 19.43 -9.44
N GLY A 92 3.47 19.61 -8.59
CA GLY A 92 2.32 18.70 -8.45
C GLY A 92 2.61 17.43 -7.65
N GLY A 93 3.79 17.31 -7.04
CA GLY A 93 4.21 16.12 -6.29
C GLY A 93 3.27 15.79 -5.12
N TYR A 94 2.89 16.80 -4.34
CA TYR A 94 1.92 16.65 -3.24
C TYR A 94 0.52 16.28 -3.75
N ALA A 95 0.04 16.90 -4.83
CA ALA A 95 -1.26 16.59 -5.41
C ALA A 95 -1.32 15.16 -5.94
N LEU A 96 -0.34 14.75 -6.75
CA LEU A 96 -0.28 13.42 -7.32
C LEU A 96 -0.23 12.34 -6.23
N ARG A 97 0.62 12.53 -5.21
CA ARG A 97 0.74 11.60 -4.10
C ARG A 97 -0.52 11.60 -3.23
N GLY A 98 -1.01 12.77 -2.82
CA GLY A 98 -2.17 12.90 -1.96
C GLY A 98 -3.43 12.31 -2.57
N TYR A 99 -3.85 12.74 -3.75
CA TYR A 99 -5.06 12.22 -4.39
C TYR A 99 -4.89 10.77 -4.83
N GLY A 100 -3.71 10.38 -5.31
CA GLY A 100 -3.43 8.99 -5.68
C GLY A 100 -3.50 8.03 -4.50
N LEU A 101 -2.89 8.38 -3.36
CA LEU A 101 -2.96 7.58 -2.13
C LEU A 101 -4.37 7.59 -1.53
N LEU A 102 -5.13 8.67 -1.66
CA LEU A 102 -6.53 8.70 -1.22
C LEU A 102 -7.37 7.68 -1.99
N ILE A 103 -7.27 7.65 -3.33
CA ILE A 103 -7.96 6.65 -4.16
C ILE A 103 -7.49 5.24 -3.79
N ALA A 104 -6.19 5.04 -3.65
CA ALA A 104 -5.61 3.76 -3.27
C ALA A 104 -6.12 3.28 -1.90
N SER A 105 -6.18 4.16 -0.90
CA SER A 105 -6.67 3.85 0.45
C SER A 105 -8.14 3.42 0.43
N LEU A 106 -9.00 4.09 -0.32
CA LEU A 106 -10.41 3.72 -0.46
C LEU A 106 -10.58 2.35 -1.12
N LEU A 107 -9.82 2.07 -2.19
CA LEU A 107 -9.86 0.77 -2.85
C LEU A 107 -9.32 -0.35 -1.95
N LEU A 108 -8.24 -0.11 -1.20
CA LEU A 108 -7.71 -1.06 -0.22
C LEU A 108 -8.69 -1.29 0.92
N PHE A 109 -9.38 -0.26 1.38
CA PHE A 109 -10.39 -0.38 2.43
C PHE A 109 -11.57 -1.24 1.98
N VAL A 110 -12.13 -0.97 0.80
CA VAL A 110 -13.22 -1.76 0.22
C VAL A 110 -12.76 -3.19 -0.07
N GLY A 111 -11.61 -3.35 -0.73
CA GLY A 111 -11.06 -4.66 -1.09
C GLY A 111 -10.70 -5.49 0.14
N GLY A 112 -10.09 -4.90 1.16
CA GLY A 112 -9.77 -5.54 2.44
C GLY A 112 -11.02 -5.97 3.19
N GLY A 113 -12.04 -5.11 3.26
CA GLY A 113 -13.34 -5.45 3.83
C GLY A 113 -13.99 -6.64 3.11
N MET A 114 -14.02 -6.63 1.78
CA MET A 114 -14.57 -7.76 0.99
C MET A 114 -13.79 -9.07 1.21
N LEU A 115 -12.47 -9.02 1.40
CA LEU A 115 -11.65 -10.20 1.71
C LEU A 115 -11.99 -10.81 3.06
N ILE A 116 -12.33 -10.02 4.07
CA ILE A 116 -12.80 -10.52 5.37
C ILE A 116 -14.09 -11.34 5.21
N PHE A 117 -14.97 -10.92 4.29
CA PHE A 117 -16.19 -11.65 3.94
C PHE A 117 -15.95 -12.77 2.90
N LEU A 118 -14.70 -13.11 2.59
CA LEU A 118 -14.32 -14.14 1.62
C LEU A 118 -14.86 -13.90 0.20
N ASN A 119 -15.03 -12.65 -0.19
CA ASN A 119 -15.43 -12.28 -1.54
C ASN A 119 -14.20 -12.16 -2.44
N GLY A 120 -14.10 -13.00 -3.47
CA GLY A 120 -12.94 -13.05 -4.38
C GLY A 120 -12.74 -11.78 -5.20
N PHE A 121 -13.77 -10.98 -5.43
CA PHE A 121 -13.65 -9.69 -6.11
C PHE A 121 -12.85 -8.68 -5.25
N GLY A 122 -12.92 -8.81 -3.92
CA GLY A 122 -12.14 -7.97 -3.00
C GLY A 122 -10.64 -8.02 -3.24
N ALA A 123 -10.08 -9.20 -3.57
CA ALA A 123 -8.66 -9.34 -3.87
C ALA A 123 -8.24 -8.54 -5.12
N LYS A 124 -9.11 -8.50 -6.14
CA LYS A 124 -8.84 -7.73 -7.37
C LYS A 124 -8.89 -6.23 -7.12
N ILE A 125 -9.89 -5.77 -6.35
CA ILE A 125 -10.01 -4.35 -5.96
C ILE A 125 -8.79 -3.93 -5.13
N ALA A 126 -8.41 -4.73 -4.13
CA ALA A 126 -7.27 -4.44 -3.28
C ALA A 126 -5.97 -4.35 -4.09
N LEU A 127 -5.74 -5.29 -5.02
CA LEU A 127 -4.56 -5.26 -5.89
C LEU A 127 -4.55 -4.03 -6.79
N SER A 128 -5.70 -3.64 -7.36
CA SER A 128 -5.82 -2.42 -8.16
C SER A 128 -5.50 -1.17 -7.34
N GLY A 129 -6.04 -1.08 -6.12
CA GLY A 129 -5.73 0.01 -5.19
C GLY A 129 -4.24 0.09 -4.84
N ALA A 130 -3.64 -1.06 -4.49
CA ALA A 130 -2.21 -1.14 -4.18
C ALA A 130 -1.33 -0.74 -5.38
N SER A 131 -1.71 -1.12 -6.61
CA SER A 131 -0.99 -0.73 -7.83
C SER A 131 -1.08 0.77 -8.11
N ILE A 132 -2.25 1.37 -7.95
CA ILE A 132 -2.44 2.82 -8.08
C ILE A 132 -1.58 3.55 -7.04
N GLY A 133 -1.65 3.14 -5.77
CA GLY A 133 -0.88 3.74 -4.70
C GLY A 133 0.63 3.61 -4.92
N LEU A 134 1.09 2.45 -5.43
CA LEU A 134 2.51 2.24 -5.75
C LEU A 134 2.99 3.24 -6.82
N ILE A 135 2.25 3.35 -7.92
CA ILE A 135 2.63 4.23 -9.04
C ILE A 135 2.58 5.70 -8.60
N THR A 136 1.47 6.15 -8.03
CA THR A 136 1.29 7.56 -7.64
C THR A 136 2.14 7.95 -6.44
N GLY A 137 2.33 7.02 -5.49
CA GLY A 137 3.18 7.21 -4.31
C GLY A 137 4.65 7.38 -4.71
N ILE A 138 5.18 6.49 -5.57
CA ILE A 138 6.58 6.62 -6.05
C ILE A 138 6.73 7.87 -6.91
N ALA A 139 5.87 8.09 -7.90
CA ALA A 139 5.98 9.22 -8.80
C ALA A 139 5.89 10.56 -8.04
N GLY A 140 4.90 10.72 -7.17
CA GLY A 140 4.77 11.93 -6.36
C GLY A 140 5.93 12.14 -5.38
N SER A 141 6.44 11.06 -4.75
CA SER A 141 7.61 11.15 -3.87
C SER A 141 8.88 11.54 -4.62
N LEU A 142 9.08 11.05 -5.85
CA LEU A 142 10.21 11.46 -6.69
C LEU A 142 10.12 12.95 -7.10
N MET A 143 8.92 13.46 -7.37
CA MET A 143 8.71 14.87 -7.68
C MET A 143 9.04 15.75 -6.47
N VAL A 144 8.55 15.40 -5.28
CA VAL A 144 8.89 16.12 -4.03
C VAL A 144 10.39 16.02 -3.73
N LYS A 145 10.99 14.83 -3.91
CA LYS A 145 12.44 14.66 -3.75
C LYS A 145 13.25 15.54 -4.70
N SER A 146 12.83 15.66 -5.95
CA SER A 146 13.52 16.53 -6.92
C SER A 146 13.51 18.01 -6.48
N ALA A 147 12.40 18.48 -5.88
CA ALA A 147 12.36 19.82 -5.28
C ALA A 147 13.27 19.90 -4.04
N ALA A 148 13.31 18.88 -3.21
CA ALA A 148 14.18 18.80 -2.04
C ALA A 148 15.67 18.84 -2.44
N ASP A 149 16.07 18.07 -3.45
CA ASP A 149 17.45 18.05 -3.97
C ASP A 149 17.93 19.44 -4.44
N THR A 150 17.00 20.32 -4.84
CA THR A 150 17.33 21.66 -5.35
C THR A 150 17.40 22.70 -4.23
N HIS A 151 16.56 22.58 -3.20
CA HIS A 151 16.34 23.64 -2.22
C HIS A 151 16.79 23.28 -0.80
N LEU A 152 16.94 21.99 -0.47
CA LEU A 152 17.28 21.54 0.86
C LEU A 152 18.69 20.98 0.94
N GLN A 153 19.26 20.97 2.17
CA GLN A 153 20.60 20.48 2.46
C GLN A 153 20.61 19.69 3.78
N GLY A 154 21.73 19.02 4.05
CA GLY A 154 22.00 18.39 5.34
C GLY A 154 20.99 17.30 5.72
N VAL A 155 20.64 17.29 7.01
CA VAL A 155 19.77 16.25 7.60
C VAL A 155 18.36 16.25 7.01
N LEU A 156 17.83 17.42 6.66
CA LEU A 156 16.50 17.54 6.10
C LEU A 156 16.42 16.92 4.70
N LEU A 157 17.38 17.16 3.83
CA LEU A 157 17.47 16.50 2.52
C LEU A 157 17.52 14.97 2.67
N LEU A 158 18.37 14.47 3.58
CA LEU A 158 18.49 13.05 3.87
C LEU A 158 17.14 12.45 4.35
N THR A 159 16.39 13.20 5.15
CA THR A 159 15.07 12.80 5.63
C THR A 159 14.09 12.58 4.48
N TYR A 160 14.04 13.51 3.51
CA TYR A 160 13.19 13.36 2.32
C TYR A 160 13.64 12.20 1.43
N GLU A 161 14.94 11.96 1.33
CA GLU A 161 15.49 10.85 0.57
C GLU A 161 15.09 9.50 1.19
N ILE A 162 15.32 9.32 2.50
CA ILE A 162 14.92 8.11 3.24
C ILE A 162 13.41 7.90 3.16
N THR A 163 12.61 8.95 3.34
CA THR A 163 11.14 8.88 3.27
C THR A 163 10.67 8.43 1.89
N THR A 164 11.32 8.88 0.82
CA THR A 164 11.01 8.47 -0.55
C THR A 164 11.22 6.96 -0.74
N TYR A 165 12.38 6.43 -0.32
CA TYR A 165 12.66 4.99 -0.40
C TYR A 165 11.73 4.17 0.50
N LEU A 166 11.49 4.65 1.73
CA LEU A 166 10.61 3.96 2.67
C LEU A 166 9.18 3.88 2.14
N CYS A 167 8.66 4.96 1.55
CA CYS A 167 7.36 4.99 0.90
C CYS A 167 7.29 3.93 -0.22
N GLY A 168 8.28 3.87 -1.10
CA GLY A 168 8.35 2.89 -2.17
C GLY A 168 8.34 1.44 -1.67
N ILE A 169 9.14 1.14 -0.65
CA ILE A 169 9.20 -0.19 -0.02
C ILE A 169 7.86 -0.57 0.61
N CYS A 170 7.27 0.34 1.41
CA CYS A 170 5.98 0.09 2.05
C CYS A 170 4.87 -0.17 1.02
N MET A 171 4.83 0.60 -0.06
CA MET A 171 3.83 0.41 -1.12
C MET A 171 4.04 -0.90 -1.89
N ALA A 172 5.29 -1.30 -2.15
CA ALA A 172 5.61 -2.59 -2.75
C ALA A 172 5.20 -3.77 -1.86
N MET A 173 5.40 -3.65 -0.54
CA MET A 173 4.93 -4.63 0.44
C MET A 173 3.39 -4.73 0.45
N CYS A 174 2.68 -3.60 0.43
CA CYS A 174 1.22 -3.59 0.34
C CYS A 174 0.72 -4.29 -0.94
N ALA A 175 1.36 -4.04 -2.08
CA ALA A 175 1.04 -4.71 -3.34
C ALA A 175 1.31 -6.23 -3.27
N GLY A 176 2.43 -6.63 -2.67
CA GLY A 176 2.75 -8.05 -2.42
C GLY A 176 1.70 -8.74 -1.55
N ILE A 177 1.33 -8.11 -0.42
CA ILE A 177 0.29 -8.63 0.50
C ILE A 177 -1.06 -8.74 -0.22
N ALA A 178 -1.45 -7.73 -1.01
CA ALA A 178 -2.70 -7.75 -1.77
C ALA A 178 -2.74 -8.85 -2.84
N ALA A 179 -1.58 -9.24 -3.39
CA ALA A 179 -1.46 -10.30 -4.38
C ALA A 179 -1.55 -11.72 -3.77
N LEU A 180 -1.21 -11.92 -2.49
CA LEU A 180 -1.14 -13.23 -1.84
C LEU A 180 -2.43 -14.07 -2.00
N PRO A 181 -3.64 -13.53 -1.79
CA PRO A 181 -4.87 -14.34 -1.94
C PRO A 181 -5.12 -14.81 -3.38
N LEU A 182 -4.56 -14.13 -4.38
CA LEU A 182 -4.70 -14.49 -5.79
C LEU A 182 -3.68 -15.54 -6.22
N ILE A 183 -2.50 -15.56 -5.60
CA ILE A 183 -1.41 -16.50 -5.92
C ILE A 183 -1.60 -17.82 -5.18
N ASN A 184 -2.07 -17.79 -3.94
CA ASN A 184 -2.22 -18.98 -3.11
C ASN A 184 -3.45 -19.81 -3.52
N THR A 185 -3.24 -21.03 -4.03
CA THR A 185 -4.30 -21.93 -4.48
C THR A 185 -5.34 -22.22 -3.38
N ARG A 186 -4.91 -22.44 -2.13
CA ARG A 186 -5.84 -22.71 -1.01
C ARG A 186 -6.72 -21.50 -0.68
N ALA A 187 -6.15 -20.27 -0.77
CA ALA A 187 -6.90 -19.04 -0.59
C ALA A 187 -7.89 -18.81 -1.74
N ARG A 188 -7.47 -19.09 -2.98
CA ARG A 188 -8.36 -19.01 -4.16
C ARG A 188 -9.56 -19.95 -4.05
N LEU A 189 -9.38 -21.18 -3.57
CA LEU A 189 -10.48 -22.13 -3.35
C LEU A 189 -11.48 -21.63 -2.30
N ALA A 190 -11.03 -20.84 -1.33
CA ALA A 190 -11.92 -20.23 -0.34
C ALA A 190 -12.67 -19.01 -0.91
N LEU A 191 -12.03 -18.24 -1.80
CA LEU A 191 -12.59 -17.04 -2.40
C LEU A 191 -13.53 -17.31 -3.58
N TYR A 192 -13.35 -18.44 -4.28
CA TYR A 192 -14.13 -18.83 -5.46
C TYR A 192 -14.68 -20.25 -5.29
N PRO A 193 -15.69 -20.46 -4.44
CA PRO A 193 -16.25 -21.79 -4.14
C PRO A 193 -16.91 -22.46 -5.36
N GLU A 194 -17.35 -21.70 -6.35
CA GLU A 194 -18.00 -22.21 -7.56
C GLU A 194 -17.06 -23.08 -8.41
N ASN A 195 -15.74 -22.83 -8.36
CA ASN A 195 -14.76 -23.63 -9.09
C ASN A 195 -14.65 -25.10 -8.56
N LYS A 196 -15.20 -25.40 -7.39
CA LYS A 196 -15.25 -26.78 -6.87
C LYS A 196 -16.24 -27.66 -7.62
N VAL A 197 -17.32 -27.08 -8.14
CA VAL A 197 -18.38 -27.82 -8.82
C VAL A 197 -17.91 -28.32 -10.19
N TYR A 198 -17.07 -27.57 -10.88
CA TYR A 198 -16.57 -27.96 -12.21
C TYR A 198 -15.56 -29.10 -12.15
N LEU A 199 -14.73 -29.17 -11.12
CA LEU A 199 -13.74 -30.24 -10.95
C LEU A 199 -14.40 -31.57 -10.53
N ALA A 200 -15.52 -31.52 -9.82
CA ALA A 200 -16.27 -32.75 -9.43
C ALA A 200 -17.11 -33.33 -10.58
N ASN A 201 -17.50 -32.52 -11.58
CA ASN A 201 -18.32 -32.95 -12.71
C ASN A 201 -17.48 -33.46 -13.88
N GLU A 202 -16.16 -33.28 -13.88
CA GLU A 202 -15.27 -33.86 -14.92
C GLU A 202 -14.84 -35.32 -14.58
N GLU A 203 -15.17 -35.81 -13.38
CA GLU A 203 -14.84 -37.19 -12.93
C GLU A 203 -15.99 -38.17 -13.03
N GLU A 204 -17.19 -37.78 -13.53
CA GLU A 204 -18.32 -38.69 -13.84
C GLU A 204 -18.32 -39.02 -15.37
#